data_6d0dedd597eaa686f0580dd6b9d97453
#
_entry.id   6d0dedd597eaa686f0580dd6b9d97453
#
_cell.length_a   1.000
_cell.length_b   1.000
_cell.length_c   1.000
_cell.angle_alpha   90.00
_cell.angle_beta   90.00
_cell.angle_gamma   90.00
#
_symmetry.space_group_name_H-M   'P 1'
#
loop_
_entity.id
_entity.type
_entity.pdbx_description
1 polymer ?
#
loop_
_entity_poly.entity_id
_entity_poly.type
_entity_poly.pdbx_seq_one_letter_code
_entity_poly.pdbx_strand_id
1 'polypeptide(L)'
;PFVVDDKDACNIILNQRLVKETLETARGADYAITSVGECRNGAVLFESGLFTDQQIEQLRDNKVVADCCGVFFTADGAVADIPLNGCTPCAKPNQMPNTDMTLLAGGVSKSVATLAVLRANFADRLFVDEGLARKLLVDS
;
A
#
# COMPACT_ATOMS: atom_id res chain seq x y z
N PRO A 1 -9.77 -8.27 -8.02
CA PRO A 1 -10.05 -7.82 -6.63
C PRO A 1 -8.81 -7.17 -6.02
N PHE A 2 -9.02 -6.20 -5.11
CA PHE A 2 -7.93 -5.58 -4.35
C PHE A 2 -7.38 -6.56 -3.31
N VAL A 3 -8.26 -7.27 -2.64
CA VAL A 3 -7.95 -8.30 -1.66
C VAL A 3 -8.78 -9.55 -1.94
N VAL A 4 -8.26 -10.70 -1.57
CA VAL A 4 -8.94 -12.00 -1.64
C VAL A 4 -8.89 -12.68 -0.27
N ASP A 5 -9.68 -13.74 -0.09
CA ASP A 5 -9.91 -14.36 1.21
C ASP A 5 -8.66 -15.04 1.78
N ASP A 6 -7.82 -15.62 0.90
CA ASP A 6 -6.63 -16.33 1.32
C ASP A 6 -5.51 -16.30 0.26
N LYS A 7 -4.33 -16.78 0.65
CA LYS A 7 -3.14 -16.82 -0.19
C LYS A 7 -3.31 -17.76 -1.41
N ASP A 8 -4.07 -18.82 -1.28
CA ASP A 8 -4.27 -19.77 -2.37
C ASP A 8 -5.16 -19.17 -3.46
N ALA A 9 -6.24 -18.49 -3.06
CA ALA A 9 -7.05 -17.69 -3.99
C ALA A 9 -6.21 -16.59 -4.68
N CYS A 10 -5.32 -15.92 -3.94
CA CYS A 10 -4.40 -14.95 -4.51
C CYS A 10 -3.47 -15.59 -5.56
N ASN A 11 -2.88 -16.72 -5.26
CA ASN A 11 -2.01 -17.45 -6.17
C ASN A 11 -2.75 -17.90 -7.44
N ILE A 12 -3.99 -18.37 -7.31
CA ILE A 12 -4.83 -18.75 -8.46
C ILE A 12 -5.03 -17.55 -9.39
N ILE A 13 -5.35 -16.38 -8.83
CA ILE A 13 -5.54 -15.15 -9.61
C ILE A 13 -4.24 -14.72 -10.27
N LEU A 14 -3.14 -14.67 -9.53
CA LEU A 14 -1.83 -14.28 -10.04
C LEU A 14 -1.33 -15.18 -11.19
N ASN A 15 -1.76 -16.43 -11.22
CA ASN A 15 -1.41 -17.40 -12.28
C ASN A 15 -2.35 -17.37 -13.49
N GLN A 16 -3.43 -16.56 -13.47
CA GLN A 16 -4.25 -16.38 -14.67
C GLN A 16 -3.45 -15.67 -15.76
N ARG A 17 -3.51 -16.18 -17.00
CA ARG A 17 -2.69 -15.69 -18.12
C ARG A 17 -2.72 -14.17 -18.28
N LEU A 18 -3.90 -13.58 -18.36
CA LEU A 18 -4.04 -12.13 -18.57
C LEU A 18 -3.57 -11.31 -17.35
N VAL A 19 -3.79 -11.80 -16.13
CA VAL A 19 -3.33 -11.15 -14.90
C VAL A 19 -1.79 -11.17 -14.87
N LYS A 20 -1.20 -12.33 -15.15
CA LYS A 20 0.25 -12.48 -15.19
C LYS A 20 0.89 -11.56 -16.23
N GLU A 21 0.39 -11.54 -17.46
CA GLU A 21 0.87 -10.65 -18.53
C GLU A 21 0.77 -9.16 -18.13
N THR A 22 -0.35 -8.76 -17.50
CA THR A 22 -0.54 -7.39 -17.00
C THR A 22 0.46 -7.02 -15.91
N LEU A 23 0.66 -7.91 -14.93
CA LEU A 23 1.60 -7.67 -13.83
C LEU A 23 3.06 -7.68 -14.30
N GLU A 24 3.40 -8.51 -15.30
CA GLU A 24 4.72 -8.52 -15.94
C GLU A 24 4.97 -7.18 -16.66
N THR A 25 3.97 -6.65 -17.37
CA THR A 25 4.04 -5.32 -17.99
C THR A 25 4.24 -4.23 -16.94
N ALA A 26 3.48 -4.28 -15.85
CA ALA A 26 3.62 -3.32 -14.74
C ALA A 26 5.01 -3.36 -14.11
N ARG A 27 5.56 -4.56 -13.89
CA ARG A 27 6.91 -4.75 -13.32
C ARG A 27 8.04 -4.25 -14.23
N GLY A 28 7.80 -4.19 -15.52
CA GLY A 28 8.74 -3.67 -16.52
C GLY A 28 8.58 -2.17 -16.80
N ALA A 29 7.74 -1.46 -16.08
CA ALA A 29 7.54 -0.03 -16.28
C ALA A 29 8.75 0.78 -15.78
N ASP A 30 9.16 1.79 -16.54
CA ASP A 30 10.22 2.73 -16.13
C ASP A 30 9.72 3.69 -15.04
N TYR A 31 8.43 4.02 -15.06
CA TYR A 31 7.78 4.95 -14.13
C TYR A 31 6.47 4.38 -13.60
N ALA A 32 6.23 4.56 -12.32
CA ALA A 32 4.95 4.23 -11.70
C ALA A 32 4.45 5.38 -10.83
N ILE A 33 3.14 5.58 -10.84
CA ILE A 33 2.47 6.55 -9.98
C ILE A 33 1.51 5.79 -9.09
N THR A 34 1.62 5.99 -7.80
CA THR A 34 0.74 5.35 -6.81
C THR A 34 0.27 6.34 -5.75
N SER A 35 -0.64 5.90 -4.91
CA SER A 35 -1.10 6.65 -3.75
C SER A 35 -0.92 5.86 -2.47
N VAL A 36 -1.10 6.52 -1.32
CA VAL A 36 -1.11 5.88 -0.01
C VAL A 36 -2.53 5.79 0.53
N GLY A 37 -2.90 4.60 1.02
CA GLY A 37 -4.10 4.34 1.80
C GLY A 37 -3.82 4.49 3.29
N GLU A 38 -4.78 5.04 4.03
CA GLU A 38 -4.74 5.11 5.50
C GLU A 38 -5.40 3.86 6.08
N CYS A 39 -4.76 3.20 7.04
CA CYS A 39 -5.31 2.09 7.79
C CYS A 39 -5.76 2.58 9.18
N ARG A 40 -6.89 3.26 9.25
CA ARG A 40 -7.49 3.77 10.48
C ARG A 40 -9.02 3.85 10.37
N ASN A 41 -9.69 3.97 11.51
CA ASN A 41 -11.13 4.19 11.55
C ASN A 41 -11.52 5.48 10.80
N GLY A 42 -12.59 5.41 10.03
CA GLY A 42 -13.07 6.52 9.20
C GLY A 42 -12.26 6.75 7.91
N ALA A 43 -11.22 5.97 7.66
CA ALA A 43 -10.52 6.02 6.38
C ALA A 43 -11.28 5.23 5.30
N VAL A 44 -11.21 5.71 4.07
CA VAL A 44 -11.92 5.10 2.91
C VAL A 44 -11.64 3.60 2.80
N LEU A 45 -10.42 3.17 3.06
CA LEU A 45 -10.04 1.77 2.96
C LEU A 45 -10.81 0.89 3.95
N PHE A 46 -11.00 1.34 5.19
CA PHE A 46 -11.75 0.60 6.23
C PHE A 46 -13.26 0.67 6.02
N GLU A 47 -13.76 1.77 5.47
CA GLU A 47 -15.20 1.98 5.23
C GLU A 47 -15.67 1.41 3.88
N SER A 48 -14.73 0.93 3.05
CA SER A 48 -15.02 0.48 1.68
C SER A 48 -15.75 -0.86 1.60
N GLY A 49 -15.80 -1.63 2.69
CA GLY A 49 -16.31 -3.00 2.69
C GLY A 49 -15.41 -4.01 1.96
N LEU A 50 -14.18 -3.63 1.65
CA LEU A 50 -13.19 -4.52 1.01
C LEU A 50 -12.61 -5.54 1.99
N PHE A 51 -12.61 -5.23 3.29
CA PHE A 51 -12.10 -6.09 4.34
C PHE A 51 -13.22 -6.64 5.20
N THR A 52 -13.05 -7.86 5.65
CA THR A 52 -13.87 -8.43 6.72
C THR A 52 -13.51 -7.79 8.06
N ASP A 53 -14.41 -7.87 9.04
CA ASP A 53 -14.14 -7.37 10.41
C ASP A 53 -12.86 -8.00 11.00
N GLN A 54 -12.64 -9.30 10.75
CA GLN A 54 -11.44 -10.02 11.20
C GLN A 54 -10.16 -9.46 10.55
N GLN A 55 -10.20 -9.10 9.27
CA GLN A 55 -9.06 -8.48 8.59
C GLN A 55 -8.78 -7.08 9.13
N ILE A 56 -9.82 -6.30 9.43
CA ILE A 56 -9.69 -4.99 10.06
C ILE A 56 -9.08 -5.10 11.46
N GLU A 57 -9.52 -6.06 12.27
CA GLU A 57 -8.92 -6.33 13.58
C GLU A 57 -7.44 -6.73 13.44
N GLN A 58 -7.12 -7.60 12.49
CA GLN A 58 -5.74 -7.98 12.20
C GLN A 58 -4.85 -6.78 11.85
N LEU A 59 -5.34 -5.84 11.03
CA LEU A 59 -4.62 -4.60 10.72
C LEU A 59 -4.38 -3.75 11.97
N ARG A 60 -5.39 -3.63 12.85
CA ARG A 60 -5.29 -2.88 14.11
C ARG A 60 -4.30 -3.50 15.10
N ASP A 61 -4.41 -4.80 15.34
CA ASP A 61 -3.57 -5.55 16.30
C ASP A 61 -2.09 -5.47 15.91
N ASN A 62 -1.81 -5.47 14.60
CA ASN A 62 -0.46 -5.34 14.07
C ASN A 62 -0.02 -3.88 13.83
N LYS A 63 -0.79 -2.90 14.32
CA LYS A 63 -0.47 -1.46 14.27
C LYS A 63 -0.19 -0.97 12.84
N VAL A 64 -0.90 -1.53 11.88
CA VAL A 64 -0.80 -1.10 10.48
C VAL A 64 -1.40 0.29 10.35
N VAL A 65 -0.66 1.20 9.71
CA VAL A 65 -1.06 2.59 9.51
C VAL A 65 -1.23 2.96 8.05
N ALA A 66 -0.62 2.20 7.15
CA ALA A 66 -0.60 2.52 5.73
C ALA A 66 -0.75 1.29 4.84
N ASP A 67 -1.33 1.52 3.67
CA ASP A 67 -1.29 0.64 2.51
C ASP A 67 -0.66 1.39 1.33
N CYS A 68 0.20 0.71 0.59
CA CYS A 68 0.67 1.16 -0.71
C CYS A 68 0.84 -0.04 -1.64
N CYS A 69 0.16 -0.02 -2.79
CA CYS A 69 0.16 -1.13 -3.75
C CYS A 69 -0.14 -2.50 -3.10
N GLY A 70 -1.10 -2.55 -2.18
CA GLY A 70 -1.49 -3.78 -1.48
C GLY A 70 -0.42 -4.34 -0.54
N VAL A 71 0.55 -3.53 -0.13
CA VAL A 71 1.51 -3.82 0.94
C VAL A 71 1.19 -2.97 2.14
N PHE A 72 1.08 -3.59 3.30
CA PHE A 72 0.66 -2.95 4.55
C PHE A 72 1.87 -2.67 5.45
N PHE A 73 1.93 -1.45 6.01
CA PHE A 73 3.08 -0.93 6.76
C PHE A 73 2.71 -0.49 8.16
N THR A 74 3.63 -0.72 9.08
CA THR A 74 3.66 -0.09 10.40
C THR A 74 4.27 1.32 10.33
N ALA A 75 4.10 2.12 11.37
CA ALA A 75 4.49 3.53 11.37
C ALA A 75 6.00 3.77 11.20
N ASP A 76 6.83 2.80 11.55
CA ASP A 76 8.29 2.83 11.35
C ASP A 76 8.73 2.48 9.91
N GLY A 77 7.77 2.13 9.04
CA GLY A 77 8.01 1.75 7.65
C GLY A 77 8.31 0.27 7.44
N ALA A 78 8.21 -0.55 8.47
CA ALA A 78 8.32 -1.99 8.29
C ALA A 78 7.07 -2.55 7.59
N VAL A 79 7.27 -3.54 6.71
CA VAL A 79 6.16 -4.32 6.17
C VAL A 79 5.57 -5.16 7.31
N ALA A 80 4.28 -5.00 7.56
CA ALA A 80 3.60 -5.73 8.63
C ALA A 80 3.64 -7.24 8.37
N ASP A 81 3.97 -8.01 9.39
CA ASP A 81 3.95 -9.48 9.32
C ASP A 81 2.53 -10.01 9.52
N ILE A 82 1.73 -9.90 8.47
CA ILE A 82 0.33 -10.31 8.46
C ILE A 82 -0.01 -11.14 7.22
N PRO A 83 -0.88 -12.15 7.34
CA PRO A 83 -1.34 -12.95 6.21
C PRO A 83 -1.91 -12.12 5.06
N LEU A 84 -2.54 -10.99 5.37
CA LEU A 84 -3.17 -10.11 4.39
C LEU A 84 -2.19 -9.60 3.31
N ASN A 85 -0.91 -9.46 3.63
CA ASN A 85 0.14 -9.16 2.64
C ASN A 85 0.31 -10.24 1.56
N GLY A 86 -0.17 -11.44 1.81
CA GLY A 86 -0.25 -12.53 0.83
C GLY A 86 -1.57 -12.61 0.04
N CYS A 87 -2.56 -11.78 0.40
CA CYS A 87 -3.91 -11.82 -0.15
C CYS A 87 -4.23 -10.67 -1.12
N THR A 88 -3.22 -9.89 -1.52
CA THR A 88 -3.36 -8.75 -2.45
C THR A 88 -2.70 -9.07 -3.79
N PRO A 89 -3.49 -9.39 -4.85
CA PRO A 89 -2.96 -9.73 -6.17
C PRO A 89 -2.56 -8.47 -6.95
N CYS A 90 -1.38 -7.93 -6.69
CA CYS A 90 -0.85 -6.70 -7.29
C CYS A 90 0.63 -6.81 -7.65
N ALA A 91 1.12 -5.86 -8.46
CA ALA A 91 2.55 -5.64 -8.65
C ALA A 91 3.08 -4.88 -7.42
N LYS A 92 3.92 -5.54 -6.63
CA LYS A 92 4.47 -4.94 -5.40
C LYS A 92 5.76 -4.19 -5.71
N PRO A 93 6.04 -3.05 -5.06
CA PRO A 93 7.23 -2.24 -5.34
C PRO A 93 8.55 -3.00 -5.22
N ASN A 94 8.69 -3.94 -4.28
CA ASN A 94 9.87 -4.81 -4.17
C ASN A 94 10.07 -5.74 -5.38
N GLN A 95 9.10 -5.85 -6.28
CA GLN A 95 9.17 -6.57 -7.55
C GLN A 95 9.49 -5.65 -8.73
N MET A 96 9.70 -4.35 -8.47
CA MET A 96 9.89 -3.29 -9.46
C MET A 96 11.16 -2.47 -9.14
N PRO A 97 12.34 -3.12 -9.02
CA PRO A 97 13.55 -2.46 -8.48
C PRO A 97 14.14 -1.37 -9.38
N ASN A 98 13.74 -1.33 -10.64
CA ASN A 98 14.23 -0.34 -11.62
C ASN A 98 13.18 0.71 -11.98
N THR A 99 12.02 0.69 -11.35
CA THR A 99 10.90 1.61 -11.61
C THR A 99 11.06 2.86 -10.75
N ASP A 100 11.03 4.04 -11.36
CA ASP A 100 10.97 5.32 -10.66
C ASP A 100 9.55 5.50 -10.08
N MET A 101 9.42 5.33 -8.78
CA MET A 101 8.13 5.30 -8.08
C MET A 101 7.74 6.68 -7.57
N THR A 102 6.66 7.22 -8.07
CA THR A 102 6.07 8.48 -7.61
C THR A 102 4.88 8.23 -6.69
N LEU A 103 4.95 8.74 -5.46
CA LEU A 103 3.85 8.71 -4.48
C LEU A 103 3.06 10.02 -4.55
N LEU A 104 1.74 9.92 -4.75
CA LEU A 104 0.82 11.04 -4.66
C LEU A 104 0.02 10.93 -3.36
N ALA A 105 0.06 11.97 -2.53
CA ALA A 105 -0.75 12.03 -1.32
C ALA A 105 -1.28 13.44 -1.07
N GLY A 106 -2.49 13.55 -0.54
CA GLY A 106 -3.12 14.83 -0.23
C GLY A 106 -3.93 14.76 1.06
N GLY A 107 -3.92 15.88 1.81
CA GLY A 107 -4.61 16.03 3.07
C GLY A 107 -3.74 15.65 4.28
N VAL A 108 -3.77 16.49 5.30
CA VAL A 108 -2.95 16.35 6.53
C VAL A 108 -3.20 15.04 7.29
N SER A 109 -4.38 14.44 7.14
CA SER A 109 -4.71 13.16 7.76
C SER A 109 -3.77 12.03 7.31
N LYS A 110 -3.26 12.10 6.08
CA LYS A 110 -2.37 11.09 5.49
C LYS A 110 -0.92 11.14 5.99
N SER A 111 -0.58 12.06 6.90
CA SER A 111 0.79 12.27 7.38
C SER A 111 1.45 10.96 7.85
N VAL A 112 0.82 10.27 8.78
CA VAL A 112 1.36 9.02 9.36
C VAL A 112 1.55 7.94 8.29
N ALA A 113 0.54 7.74 7.44
CA ALA A 113 0.61 6.74 6.38
C ALA A 113 1.67 7.09 5.32
N THR A 114 1.78 8.37 4.95
CA THR A 114 2.79 8.83 3.99
C THR A 114 4.20 8.63 4.56
N LEU A 115 4.43 8.99 5.84
CA LEU A 115 5.74 8.77 6.49
C LEU A 115 6.11 7.29 6.55
N ALA A 116 5.16 6.40 6.83
CA ALA A 116 5.41 4.97 6.84
C ALA A 116 5.92 4.47 5.47
N VAL A 117 5.29 4.89 4.37
CA VAL A 117 5.71 4.51 3.00
C VAL A 117 7.06 5.11 2.64
N LEU A 118 7.36 6.36 3.05
CA LEU A 118 8.65 7.00 2.84
C LEU A 118 9.77 6.30 3.63
N ARG A 119 9.52 5.94 4.90
CA ARG A 119 10.47 5.18 5.75
C ARG A 119 10.76 3.79 5.19
N ALA A 120 9.79 3.20 4.49
CA ALA A 120 9.96 1.93 3.78
C ALA A 120 10.83 2.04 2.51
N ASN A 121 11.24 3.25 2.11
CA ASN A 121 11.90 3.52 0.83
C ASN A 121 11.12 3.01 -0.39
N PHE A 122 9.80 3.16 -0.35
CA PHE A 122 8.87 2.70 -1.39
C PHE A 122 8.59 3.75 -2.46
N ALA A 123 9.13 4.96 -2.32
CA ALA A 123 8.93 6.03 -3.27
C ALA A 123 10.23 6.80 -3.51
N ASP A 124 10.52 7.08 -4.78
CA ASP A 124 11.64 7.91 -5.22
C ASP A 124 11.24 9.38 -5.29
N ARG A 125 9.95 9.64 -5.52
CA ARG A 125 9.37 10.98 -5.64
C ARG A 125 8.08 11.09 -4.84
N LEU A 126 7.86 12.27 -4.29
CA LEU A 126 6.67 12.60 -3.51
C LEU A 126 6.02 13.87 -4.05
N PHE A 127 4.72 13.78 -4.36
CA PHE A 127 3.88 14.93 -4.66
C PHE A 127 2.78 15.04 -3.62
N VAL A 128 2.75 16.15 -2.91
CA VAL A 128 1.80 16.41 -1.81
C VAL A 128 1.28 17.83 -1.88
N ASP A 129 0.13 18.09 -1.25
CA ASP A 129 -0.30 19.45 -1.00
C ASP A 129 0.53 20.14 0.10
N GLU A 130 0.47 21.47 0.17
CA GLU A 130 1.23 22.27 1.14
C GLU A 130 0.93 21.88 2.58
N GLY A 131 -0.34 21.61 2.91
CA GLY A 131 -0.76 21.24 4.26
C GLY A 131 -0.11 19.95 4.72
N LEU A 132 -0.13 18.93 3.87
CA LEU A 132 0.53 17.65 4.13
C LEU A 132 2.05 17.82 4.19
N ALA A 133 2.66 18.59 3.26
CA ALA A 133 4.10 18.83 3.26
C ALA A 133 4.57 19.44 4.60
N ARG A 134 3.88 20.47 5.09
CA ARG A 134 4.18 21.09 6.39
C ARG A 134 4.05 20.09 7.55
N LYS A 135 3.00 19.26 7.51
CA LYS A 135 2.77 18.25 8.54
C LYS A 135 3.85 17.18 8.55
N LEU A 136 4.27 16.70 7.38
CA LEU A 136 5.36 15.72 7.25
C LEU A 136 6.68 16.23 7.83
N LEU A 137 7.01 17.51 7.63
CA LEU A 137 8.22 18.13 8.19
C LEU A 137 8.20 18.25 9.73
N VAL A 138 7.02 18.27 10.34
CA VAL A 138 6.86 18.30 11.80
C VAL A 138 6.90 16.89 12.40
N ASP A 139 6.37 15.91 11.69
CA ASP A 139 6.21 14.53 12.16
C ASP A 139 7.43 13.63 11.82
N SER A 140 8.38 14.12 11.01
CA SER A 140 9.56 13.38 10.54
C SER A 140 10.64 13.21 11.61
#